data_607cf28ecd0c20bb9e7dc9294c67ecab
#
_entry.id   607cf28ecd0c20bb9e7dc9294c67ecab
#
_cell.length_a   1.000
_cell.length_b   1.000
_cell.length_c   1.000
_cell.angle_alpha   90.00
_cell.angle_beta   90.00
_cell.angle_gamma   90.00
#
_symmetry.space_group_name_H-M   'P 1'
#
loop_
_entity.id
_entity.type
_entity.pdbx_description
1 polymer ?
#
loop_
_entity_poly.entity_id
_entity_poly.type
_entity_poly.pdbx_seq_one_letter_code
_entity_poly.pdbx_strand_id
1 'polypeptide(L)'
;MNKIVKIIAIIILLVFAINFLWGKTNYQSQVIQFQFQSDTIEGVVNLPKKKYSIEKNIPLVIFVHGDGELERDAYGYYQAIWDELAKKGIASMSWDKKGIGKSTGKWLNQSMEDRANEVIAAIEFIQADTRFDFSSIGLIGFSQAGWVLPKVATLSDFPDFIISVSGAINWKRQSNYLTRTRMELEGANEATVEAKVRQNEIDFNIYNNENTYLEYVAYQKEQCKNEKEENCDFMSEERFCFVKKNISSDAEEDLKNIRCPIFGVFGAEDLNVDFKESYQTYERIFLNNNTNNYQLKIYKKATHSLLKSKHFNALNPGIRFLVKLELFGKRAFAKEVLNDISQFVNQNSK
;
A
#
# COMPACT_ATOMS: atom_id res chain seq x y z
N MET A 1 2.39 20.77 42.43
CA MET A 1 2.57 19.89 41.26
C MET A 1 2.55 20.76 40.00
N ASN A 2 3.67 20.83 39.27
CA ASN A 2 3.88 21.73 38.13
C ASN A 2 2.81 21.51 37.04
N LYS A 3 2.33 22.57 36.37
CA LYS A 3 1.36 22.46 35.25
C LYS A 3 1.77 21.42 34.23
N ILE A 4 3.07 21.33 33.95
CA ILE A 4 3.66 20.35 33.02
C ILE A 4 3.43 18.91 33.52
N VAL A 5 3.63 18.63 34.79
CA VAL A 5 3.43 17.28 35.36
C VAL A 5 1.95 16.86 35.29
N LYS A 6 1.01 17.81 35.50
CA LYS A 6 -0.42 17.55 35.32
C LYS A 6 -0.80 17.24 33.89
N ILE A 7 -0.22 17.96 32.91
CA ILE A 7 -0.45 17.72 31.49
C ILE A 7 0.10 16.35 31.06
N ILE A 8 1.32 16.01 31.51
CA ILE A 8 1.93 14.69 31.21
C ILE A 8 1.08 13.58 31.87
N ALA A 9 0.61 13.72 33.09
CA ALA A 9 -0.25 12.73 33.72
C ALA A 9 -1.59 12.57 33.01
N ILE A 10 -2.19 13.64 32.49
CA ILE A 10 -3.42 13.58 31.69
C ILE A 10 -3.17 12.88 30.37
N ILE A 11 -2.05 13.17 29.71
CA ILE A 11 -1.67 12.49 28.45
C ILE A 11 -1.45 10.99 28.68
N ILE A 12 -0.74 10.61 29.76
CA ILE A 12 -0.53 9.20 30.14
C ILE A 12 -1.86 8.51 30.45
N LEU A 13 -2.76 9.17 31.19
CA LEU A 13 -4.09 8.63 31.48
C LEU A 13 -4.95 8.50 30.22
N LEU A 14 -4.87 9.45 29.30
CA LEU A 14 -5.55 9.38 28.00
C LEU A 14 -4.99 8.24 27.15
N VAL A 15 -3.68 8.06 27.09
CA VAL A 15 -3.04 6.94 26.40
C VAL A 15 -3.42 5.60 27.03
N PHE A 16 -3.46 5.51 28.36
CA PHE A 16 -3.94 4.32 29.08
C PHE A 16 -5.43 4.05 28.85
N ALA A 17 -6.27 5.07 28.88
CA ALA A 17 -7.70 4.94 28.59
C ALA A 17 -7.96 4.54 27.14
N ILE A 18 -7.20 5.08 26.20
CA ILE A 18 -7.22 4.69 24.78
C ILE A 18 -6.82 3.22 24.63
N ASN A 19 -5.69 2.80 25.20
CA ASN A 19 -5.26 1.40 25.18
C ASN A 19 -6.26 0.46 25.88
N PHE A 20 -6.89 0.88 26.95
CA PHE A 20 -7.90 0.08 27.65
C PHE A 20 -9.22 -0.03 26.87
N LEU A 21 -9.65 1.04 26.21
CA LEU A 21 -10.87 1.09 25.40
C LEU A 21 -10.69 0.42 24.03
N TRP A 22 -9.48 0.47 23.46
CA TRP A 22 -9.16 -0.03 22.12
C TRP A 22 -8.35 -1.33 22.11
N GLY A 23 -7.79 -1.73 23.27
CA GLY A 23 -6.93 -2.89 23.44
C GLY A 23 -7.59 -4.27 23.27
N LYS A 24 -8.87 -4.34 22.84
CA LYS A 24 -9.56 -5.60 22.55
C LYS A 24 -9.65 -5.83 21.03
N THR A 25 -8.51 -6.08 20.41
CA THR A 25 -8.50 -6.62 19.04
C THR A 25 -9.30 -7.93 18.98
N ASN A 26 -9.89 -8.20 17.81
CA ASN A 26 -10.62 -9.46 17.58
C ASN A 26 -9.72 -10.58 17.05
N TYR A 27 -8.44 -10.32 16.95
CA TYR A 27 -7.40 -11.26 16.51
C TYR A 27 -6.32 -11.47 17.58
N GLN A 28 -5.56 -12.54 17.40
CA GLN A 28 -4.34 -12.85 18.13
C GLN A 28 -3.19 -12.97 17.13
N SER A 29 -2.13 -12.20 17.33
CA SER A 29 -0.96 -12.19 16.46
C SER A 29 0.03 -13.29 16.85
N GLN A 30 0.57 -13.97 15.83
CA GLN A 30 1.71 -14.89 15.94
C GLN A 30 2.83 -14.34 15.07
N VAL A 31 4.02 -14.17 15.65
CA VAL A 31 5.21 -13.75 14.89
C VAL A 31 5.68 -14.91 14.04
N ILE A 32 6.03 -14.60 12.80
CA ILE A 32 6.60 -15.52 11.83
C ILE A 32 7.89 -14.94 11.26
N GLN A 33 8.75 -15.81 10.75
CA GLN A 33 9.92 -15.42 9.97
C GLN A 33 10.04 -16.37 8.77
N PHE A 34 10.29 -15.83 7.60
CA PHE A 34 10.55 -16.59 6.39
C PHE A 34 11.79 -16.07 5.68
N GLN A 35 12.35 -16.91 4.81
CA GLN A 35 13.53 -16.55 4.02
C GLN A 35 13.09 -16.10 2.63
N PHE A 36 13.66 -15.00 2.15
CA PHE A 36 13.56 -14.59 0.77
C PHE A 36 14.94 -14.16 0.25
N GLN A 37 15.48 -14.91 -0.71
CA GLN A 37 16.86 -14.79 -1.15
C GLN A 37 17.82 -14.99 0.05
N SER A 38 18.73 -14.05 0.33
CA SER A 38 19.65 -14.08 1.46
C SER A 38 19.07 -13.43 2.73
N ASP A 39 17.85 -12.89 2.67
CA ASP A 39 17.28 -12.07 3.73
C ASP A 39 16.24 -12.82 4.54
N THR A 40 16.22 -12.53 5.86
CA THR A 40 15.18 -12.98 6.78
C THR A 40 14.12 -11.91 6.89
N ILE A 41 12.88 -12.26 6.61
CA ILE A 41 11.72 -11.38 6.68
C ILE A 41 10.89 -11.72 7.92
N GLU A 42 10.69 -10.76 8.80
CA GLU A 42 9.82 -10.93 9.98
C GLU A 42 8.43 -10.35 9.72
N GLY A 43 7.42 -11.10 10.09
CA GLY A 43 6.02 -10.70 9.95
C GLY A 43 5.13 -11.23 11.06
N VAL A 44 3.83 -11.09 10.84
CA VAL A 44 2.79 -11.61 11.74
C VAL A 44 1.69 -12.31 10.94
N VAL A 45 1.15 -13.35 11.54
CA VAL A 45 -0.14 -13.93 11.19
C VAL A 45 -1.12 -13.57 12.30
N ASN A 46 -2.21 -12.92 11.95
CA ASN A 46 -3.28 -12.55 12.87
C ASN A 46 -4.44 -13.53 12.70
N LEU A 47 -4.63 -14.38 13.69
CA LEU A 47 -5.71 -15.36 13.71
C LEU A 47 -6.94 -14.79 14.41
N PRO A 48 -8.17 -15.02 13.91
CA PRO A 48 -9.38 -14.65 14.62
C PRO A 48 -9.43 -15.28 16.01
N LYS A 49 -9.89 -14.54 17.02
CA LYS A 49 -10.14 -15.13 18.34
C LYS A 49 -11.24 -16.19 18.24
N LYS A 50 -11.17 -17.25 19.07
CA LYS A 50 -12.08 -18.42 19.05
C LYS A 50 -13.57 -18.09 18.96
N LYS A 51 -14.01 -16.95 19.48
CA LYS A 51 -15.42 -16.54 19.39
C LYS A 51 -15.88 -16.15 17.96
N TYR A 52 -14.95 -15.96 17.02
CA TYR A 52 -15.23 -15.60 15.61
C TYR A 52 -14.85 -16.69 14.63
N SER A 53 -14.06 -17.66 15.04
CA SER A 53 -13.67 -18.80 14.22
C SER A 53 -13.78 -20.07 15.06
N ILE A 54 -14.76 -20.88 14.74
CA ILE A 54 -14.99 -22.20 15.37
C ILE A 54 -14.30 -23.30 14.53
N GLU A 55 -13.98 -22.98 13.27
CA GLU A 55 -13.49 -23.93 12.27
C GLU A 55 -11.98 -23.82 12.07
N LYS A 56 -11.37 -24.95 11.81
CA LYS A 56 -10.09 -25.06 11.11
C LYS A 56 -10.38 -24.76 9.63
N ASN A 57 -9.34 -24.34 8.87
CA ASN A 57 -9.51 -24.10 7.46
C ASN A 57 -10.25 -22.77 7.17
N ILE A 58 -9.69 -21.66 7.65
CA ILE A 58 -10.22 -20.30 7.46
C ILE A 58 -9.49 -19.57 6.32
N PRO A 59 -10.09 -18.57 5.69
CA PRO A 59 -9.39 -17.76 4.68
C PRO A 59 -8.24 -16.97 5.28
N LEU A 60 -7.17 -16.79 4.49
CA LEU A 60 -6.06 -15.88 4.79
C LEU A 60 -6.00 -14.74 3.77
N VAL A 61 -5.82 -13.52 4.24
CA VAL A 61 -5.52 -12.34 3.41
C VAL A 61 -4.10 -11.86 3.71
N ILE A 62 -3.23 -11.88 2.71
CA ILE A 62 -1.86 -11.39 2.78
C ILE A 62 -1.82 -9.93 2.34
N PHE A 63 -1.20 -9.07 3.15
CA PHE A 63 -1.10 -7.63 2.93
C PHE A 63 0.19 -7.27 2.21
N VAL A 64 0.08 -6.66 1.04
CA VAL A 64 1.20 -6.21 0.20
C VAL A 64 1.33 -4.69 0.29
N HIS A 65 2.45 -4.23 0.80
CA HIS A 65 2.70 -2.81 1.08
C HIS A 65 2.73 -1.92 -0.17
N GLY A 66 2.39 -0.65 0.05
CA GLY A 66 2.66 0.45 -0.88
C GLY A 66 4.13 0.89 -0.92
N ASP A 67 4.40 2.14 -1.33
CA ASP A 67 5.73 2.75 -1.28
C ASP A 67 6.11 3.14 0.16
N GLY A 68 7.41 3.38 0.39
CA GLY A 68 7.96 3.87 1.66
C GLY A 68 8.44 2.77 2.61
N GLU A 69 9.00 3.23 3.72
CA GLU A 69 9.50 2.41 4.83
C GLU A 69 8.34 1.98 5.71
N LEU A 70 7.87 0.75 5.52
CA LEU A 70 6.67 0.27 6.19
C LEU A 70 6.97 -0.99 7.03
N GLU A 71 6.65 -0.88 8.32
CA GLU A 71 6.49 -2.04 9.17
C GLU A 71 5.18 -2.78 8.84
N ARG A 72 5.03 -3.98 9.37
CA ARG A 72 3.94 -4.92 9.12
C ARG A 72 2.53 -4.35 9.26
N ASP A 73 2.33 -3.32 10.09
CA ASP A 73 1.01 -2.70 10.32
C ASP A 73 0.80 -1.37 9.57
N ALA A 74 1.83 -0.92 8.80
CA ALA A 74 1.79 0.33 8.05
C ALA A 74 1.37 1.52 8.93
N TYR A 75 2.10 1.76 10.02
CA TYR A 75 1.81 2.81 11.01
C TYR A 75 0.41 2.69 11.65
N GLY A 76 -0.04 1.46 11.89
CA GLY A 76 -1.35 1.16 12.48
C GLY A 76 -2.51 1.15 11.48
N TYR A 77 -2.29 1.55 10.23
CA TYR A 77 -3.34 1.61 9.21
C TYR A 77 -4.01 0.25 8.95
N TYR A 78 -3.25 -0.84 8.93
CA TYR A 78 -3.79 -2.17 8.69
C TYR A 78 -4.60 -2.73 9.85
N GLN A 79 -4.36 -2.30 11.08
CA GLN A 79 -4.97 -2.87 12.27
C GLN A 79 -6.51 -2.84 12.23
N ALA A 80 -7.10 -1.76 11.69
CA ALA A 80 -8.55 -1.66 11.54
C ALA A 80 -9.12 -2.67 10.53
N ILE A 81 -8.36 -2.95 9.46
CA ILE A 81 -8.73 -3.94 8.44
C ILE A 81 -8.58 -5.35 9.04
N TRP A 82 -7.47 -5.66 9.69
CA TRP A 82 -7.24 -6.93 10.38
C TRP A 82 -8.35 -7.25 11.39
N ASP A 83 -8.75 -6.22 12.16
CA ASP A 83 -9.80 -6.39 13.17
C ASP A 83 -11.18 -6.64 12.54
N GLU A 84 -11.47 -6.06 11.38
CA GLU A 84 -12.71 -6.34 10.65
C GLU A 84 -12.70 -7.73 10.02
N LEU A 85 -11.60 -8.13 9.37
CA LEU A 85 -11.41 -9.46 8.82
C LEU A 85 -11.55 -10.53 9.92
N ALA A 86 -10.88 -10.34 11.05
CA ALA A 86 -10.95 -11.28 12.17
C ALA A 86 -12.36 -11.46 12.73
N LYS A 87 -13.20 -10.40 12.78
CA LYS A 87 -14.62 -10.51 13.15
C LYS A 87 -15.44 -11.39 12.22
N LYS A 88 -14.98 -11.53 10.98
CA LYS A 88 -15.61 -12.36 9.95
C LYS A 88 -15.00 -13.75 9.84
N GLY A 89 -14.10 -14.12 10.77
CA GLY A 89 -13.42 -15.41 10.77
C GLY A 89 -12.27 -15.51 9.76
N ILE A 90 -11.76 -14.37 9.25
CA ILE A 90 -10.71 -14.30 8.25
C ILE A 90 -9.38 -13.97 8.94
N ALA A 91 -8.34 -14.74 8.65
CA ALA A 91 -6.96 -14.46 9.08
C ALA A 91 -6.31 -13.39 8.20
N SER A 92 -5.27 -12.73 8.72
CA SER A 92 -4.45 -11.80 7.94
C SER A 92 -2.97 -12.04 8.21
N MET A 93 -2.13 -11.76 7.21
CA MET A 93 -0.68 -11.84 7.29
C MET A 93 -0.06 -10.59 6.69
N SER A 94 1.00 -10.09 7.33
CA SER A 94 1.87 -9.05 6.76
C SER A 94 3.25 -9.12 7.39
N TRP A 95 4.21 -8.40 6.81
CA TRP A 95 5.61 -8.39 7.26
C TRP A 95 6.24 -7.01 7.17
N ASP A 96 7.33 -6.84 7.90
CA ASP A 96 8.17 -5.65 7.79
C ASP A 96 8.94 -5.70 6.46
N LYS A 97 8.93 -4.61 5.69
CA LYS A 97 9.72 -4.55 4.45
C LYS A 97 11.21 -4.84 4.72
N LYS A 98 11.94 -5.30 3.70
CA LYS A 98 13.39 -5.52 3.80
C LYS A 98 14.11 -4.32 4.39
N GLY A 99 14.89 -4.54 5.45
CA GLY A 99 15.63 -3.51 6.20
C GLY A 99 14.78 -2.65 7.14
N ILE A 100 13.49 -2.98 7.33
CA ILE A 100 12.59 -2.30 8.26
C ILE A 100 12.25 -3.24 9.42
N GLY A 101 12.06 -2.68 10.61
CA GLY A 101 11.76 -3.45 11.80
C GLY A 101 12.84 -4.48 12.10
N LYS A 102 12.50 -5.76 12.01
CA LYS A 102 13.45 -6.88 12.19
C LYS A 102 13.77 -7.64 10.92
N SER A 103 13.22 -7.23 9.79
CA SER A 103 13.57 -7.79 8.48
C SER A 103 14.96 -7.32 8.05
N THR A 104 15.78 -8.22 7.49
CA THR A 104 17.09 -7.88 6.95
C THR A 104 16.99 -7.37 5.50
N GLY A 105 18.11 -6.92 4.94
CA GLY A 105 18.17 -6.44 3.56
C GLY A 105 17.84 -4.95 3.38
N LYS A 106 17.42 -4.58 2.17
CA LYS A 106 17.02 -3.21 1.80
C LYS A 106 15.87 -3.25 0.78
N TRP A 107 14.74 -2.65 1.09
CA TRP A 107 13.58 -2.56 0.20
C TRP A 107 13.85 -1.72 -1.06
N LEU A 108 14.72 -0.70 -0.96
CA LEU A 108 15.14 0.12 -2.11
C LEU A 108 15.95 -0.66 -3.16
N ASN A 109 16.43 -1.85 -2.84
CA ASN A 109 17.11 -2.69 -3.81
C ASN A 109 16.15 -3.56 -4.64
N GLN A 110 14.86 -3.59 -4.31
CA GLN A 110 13.87 -4.46 -4.97
C GLN A 110 13.28 -3.80 -6.22
N SER A 111 13.15 -4.59 -7.28
CA SER A 111 12.22 -4.30 -8.37
C SER A 111 10.78 -4.68 -7.98
N MET A 112 9.78 -4.31 -8.78
CA MET A 112 8.40 -4.77 -8.58
C MET A 112 8.29 -6.29 -8.75
N GLU A 113 9.15 -6.89 -9.59
CA GLU A 113 9.24 -8.35 -9.74
C GLU A 113 9.87 -9.01 -8.51
N ASP A 114 10.95 -8.44 -7.93
CA ASP A 114 11.50 -8.94 -6.66
C ASP A 114 10.44 -8.92 -5.55
N ARG A 115 9.62 -7.89 -5.50
CA ARG A 115 8.52 -7.80 -4.52
C ARG A 115 7.43 -8.82 -4.78
N ALA A 116 7.12 -9.14 -6.05
CA ALA A 116 6.18 -10.20 -6.39
C ALA A 116 6.73 -11.58 -5.97
N ASN A 117 8.00 -11.83 -6.22
CA ASN A 117 8.67 -13.07 -5.78
C ASN A 117 8.74 -13.17 -4.24
N GLU A 118 8.91 -12.06 -3.52
CA GLU A 118 8.83 -12.03 -2.05
C GLU A 118 7.42 -12.43 -1.56
N VAL A 119 6.35 -11.96 -2.23
CA VAL A 119 4.98 -12.38 -1.91
C VAL A 119 4.78 -13.87 -2.18
N ILE A 120 5.30 -14.40 -3.28
CA ILE A 120 5.23 -15.83 -3.60
C ILE A 120 5.96 -16.65 -2.52
N ALA A 121 7.17 -16.26 -2.12
CA ALA A 121 7.90 -16.91 -1.05
C ALA A 121 7.13 -16.89 0.29
N ALA A 122 6.42 -15.80 0.59
CA ALA A 122 5.58 -15.71 1.77
C ALA A 122 4.37 -16.68 1.70
N ILE A 123 3.77 -16.86 0.52
CA ILE A 123 2.69 -17.83 0.29
C ILE A 123 3.21 -19.26 0.46
N GLU A 124 4.31 -19.60 -0.18
CA GLU A 124 4.95 -20.93 -0.07
C GLU A 124 5.31 -21.25 1.39
N PHE A 125 5.90 -20.28 2.11
CA PHE A 125 6.20 -20.43 3.52
C PHE A 125 4.96 -20.75 4.35
N ILE A 126 3.87 -19.98 4.19
CA ILE A 126 2.68 -20.15 5.02
C ILE A 126 1.92 -21.43 4.70
N GLN A 127 1.99 -21.92 3.46
CA GLN A 127 1.44 -23.23 3.06
C GLN A 127 2.22 -24.42 3.63
N ALA A 128 3.54 -24.26 3.79
CA ALA A 128 4.42 -25.29 4.37
C ALA A 128 4.38 -25.32 5.91
N ASP A 129 3.91 -24.26 6.56
CA ASP A 129 3.90 -24.14 8.01
C ASP A 129 2.72 -24.87 8.64
N THR A 130 2.99 -26.05 9.19
CA THR A 130 1.98 -26.94 9.80
C THR A 130 1.22 -26.36 11.00
N ARG A 131 1.62 -25.19 11.50
CA ARG A 131 0.89 -24.47 12.56
C ARG A 131 -0.42 -23.89 12.04
N PHE A 132 -0.55 -23.71 10.73
CA PHE A 132 -1.66 -23.04 10.08
C PHE A 132 -2.36 -23.98 9.10
N ASP A 133 -3.66 -23.73 8.91
CA ASP A 133 -4.51 -24.47 7.97
C ASP A 133 -5.51 -23.47 7.39
N PHE A 134 -5.26 -23.04 6.14
CA PHE A 134 -6.04 -22.02 5.46
C PHE A 134 -6.80 -22.61 4.27
N SER A 135 -8.10 -22.27 4.13
CA SER A 135 -8.95 -22.73 3.03
C SER A 135 -8.59 -22.06 1.70
N SER A 136 -8.15 -20.84 1.77
CA SER A 136 -7.78 -20.02 0.61
C SER A 136 -6.81 -18.92 1.02
N ILE A 137 -5.98 -18.48 0.07
CA ILE A 137 -4.99 -17.42 0.27
C ILE A 137 -5.23 -16.33 -0.77
N GLY A 138 -5.74 -15.17 -0.31
CA GLY A 138 -5.90 -13.99 -1.15
C GLY A 138 -4.90 -12.90 -0.81
N LEU A 139 -4.77 -11.93 -1.71
CA LEU A 139 -3.92 -10.76 -1.54
C LEU A 139 -4.74 -9.48 -1.41
N ILE A 140 -4.31 -8.58 -0.54
CA ILE A 140 -4.71 -7.18 -0.53
C ILE A 140 -3.47 -6.31 -0.67
N GLY A 141 -3.46 -5.40 -1.64
CA GLY A 141 -2.31 -4.54 -1.86
C GLY A 141 -2.71 -3.08 -2.04
N PHE A 142 -1.80 -2.19 -1.68
CA PHE A 142 -2.05 -0.75 -1.58
C PHE A 142 -1.10 0.03 -2.49
N SER A 143 -1.64 1.02 -3.25
CA SER A 143 -0.83 1.98 -3.97
C SER A 143 0.19 1.31 -4.90
N GLN A 144 1.48 1.37 -4.61
CA GLN A 144 2.58 0.74 -5.36
C GLN A 144 2.39 -0.78 -5.54
N ALA A 145 1.63 -1.44 -4.66
CA ALA A 145 1.29 -2.86 -4.84
C ALA A 145 0.42 -3.11 -6.08
N GLY A 146 -0.13 -2.07 -6.71
CA GLY A 146 -0.79 -2.16 -8.02
C GLY A 146 0.09 -2.75 -9.12
N TRP A 147 1.42 -2.61 -9.00
CA TRP A 147 2.40 -3.26 -9.90
C TRP A 147 2.80 -4.66 -9.43
N VAL A 148 2.64 -4.96 -8.14
CA VAL A 148 3.08 -6.23 -7.54
C VAL A 148 2.02 -7.31 -7.65
N LEU A 149 0.77 -7.00 -7.30
CA LEU A 149 -0.33 -7.97 -7.26
C LEU A 149 -0.58 -8.68 -8.61
N PRO A 150 -0.70 -7.94 -9.75
CA PRO A 150 -0.89 -8.58 -11.03
C PRO A 150 0.31 -9.43 -11.44
N LYS A 151 1.51 -9.00 -11.07
CA LYS A 151 2.74 -9.74 -11.35
C LYS A 151 2.81 -11.06 -10.57
N VAL A 152 2.35 -11.11 -9.32
CA VAL A 152 2.21 -12.40 -8.59
C VAL A 152 1.32 -13.36 -9.36
N ALA A 153 0.17 -12.89 -9.87
CA ALA A 153 -0.75 -13.72 -10.65
C ALA A 153 -0.21 -14.11 -12.05
N THR A 154 0.80 -13.40 -12.54
CA THR A 154 1.49 -13.76 -13.78
C THR A 154 2.59 -14.80 -13.55
N LEU A 155 3.29 -14.71 -12.41
CA LEU A 155 4.45 -15.55 -12.08
C LEU A 155 4.07 -16.87 -11.38
N SER A 156 2.83 -17.01 -10.91
CA SER A 156 2.40 -18.17 -10.13
C SER A 156 0.91 -18.44 -10.31
N ASP A 157 0.46 -19.63 -9.91
CA ASP A 157 -0.97 -19.99 -9.84
C ASP A 157 -1.68 -19.36 -8.60
N PHE A 158 -0.95 -18.65 -7.78
CA PHE A 158 -1.48 -17.84 -6.69
C PHE A 158 -1.85 -16.44 -7.18
N PRO A 159 -2.71 -15.74 -6.49
CA PRO A 159 -3.56 -16.05 -5.31
C PRO A 159 -4.95 -16.59 -5.71
N ASP A 160 -5.74 -17.03 -4.71
CA ASP A 160 -7.15 -17.40 -4.93
C ASP A 160 -8.04 -16.18 -5.25
N PHE A 161 -7.69 -15.00 -4.75
CA PHE A 161 -8.34 -13.71 -5.07
C PHE A 161 -7.41 -12.52 -4.80
N ILE A 162 -7.72 -11.38 -5.40
CA ILE A 162 -6.97 -10.13 -5.27
C ILE A 162 -7.89 -8.97 -4.84
N ILE A 163 -7.41 -8.12 -3.92
CA ILE A 163 -8.01 -6.82 -3.61
C ILE A 163 -6.95 -5.73 -3.87
N SER A 164 -7.21 -4.87 -4.84
CA SER A 164 -6.31 -3.75 -5.19
C SER A 164 -6.87 -2.45 -4.66
N VAL A 165 -6.19 -1.86 -3.67
CA VAL A 165 -6.59 -0.60 -3.03
C VAL A 165 -5.80 0.54 -3.63
N SER A 166 -6.47 1.40 -4.40
CA SER A 166 -5.86 2.57 -5.07
C SER A 166 -4.56 2.22 -5.80
N GLY A 167 -4.55 1.05 -6.47
CA GLY A 167 -3.37 0.51 -7.14
C GLY A 167 -2.94 1.39 -8.31
N ALA A 168 -1.64 1.72 -8.37
CA ALA A 168 -1.04 2.42 -9.50
C ALA A 168 -0.91 1.49 -10.71
N ILE A 169 -1.11 2.03 -11.91
CA ILE A 169 -1.03 1.28 -13.17
C ILE A 169 0.30 1.51 -13.86
N ASN A 170 0.63 2.75 -14.20
CA ASN A 170 1.86 3.10 -14.90
C ASN A 170 2.63 4.16 -14.10
N TRP A 171 3.92 3.92 -13.88
CA TRP A 171 4.74 4.81 -13.03
C TRP A 171 4.79 6.24 -13.53
N LYS A 172 5.05 6.43 -14.82
CA LYS A 172 5.21 7.78 -15.39
C LYS A 172 3.90 8.56 -15.36
N ARG A 173 2.79 7.91 -15.76
CA ARG A 173 1.46 8.53 -15.71
C ARG A 173 1.07 8.91 -14.27
N GLN A 174 1.30 8.02 -13.33
CA GLN A 174 1.06 8.29 -11.90
C GLN A 174 1.94 9.43 -11.37
N SER A 175 3.22 9.51 -11.78
CA SER A 175 4.11 10.62 -11.41
C SER A 175 3.62 11.97 -11.96
N ASN A 176 3.12 11.99 -13.19
CA ASN A 176 2.54 13.19 -13.80
C ASN A 176 1.27 13.63 -13.09
N TYR A 177 0.39 12.67 -12.73
CA TYR A 177 -0.80 12.96 -11.92
C TYR A 177 -0.43 13.57 -10.56
N LEU A 178 0.53 12.98 -9.86
CA LEU A 178 0.98 13.48 -8.55
C LEU A 178 1.59 14.88 -8.66
N THR A 179 2.39 15.14 -9.70
CA THR A 179 2.96 16.47 -9.99
C THR A 179 1.85 17.49 -10.20
N ARG A 180 0.87 17.18 -11.06
CA ARG A 180 -0.29 18.02 -11.32
C ARG A 180 -1.06 18.35 -10.04
N THR A 181 -1.45 17.31 -9.31
CA THR A 181 -2.21 17.45 -8.07
C THR A 181 -1.49 18.32 -7.03
N ARG A 182 -0.17 18.13 -6.87
CA ARG A 182 0.63 18.93 -5.93
C ARG A 182 0.61 20.41 -6.33
N MET A 183 0.92 20.70 -7.59
CA MET A 183 0.99 22.08 -8.08
C MET A 183 -0.37 22.81 -8.04
N GLU A 184 -1.45 22.10 -8.35
CA GLU A 184 -2.80 22.63 -8.24
C GLU A 184 -3.17 22.99 -6.79
N LEU A 185 -2.80 22.13 -5.83
CA LEU A 185 -2.98 22.41 -4.39
C LEU A 185 -2.14 23.57 -3.90
N GLU A 186 -0.98 23.82 -4.51
CA GLU A 186 -0.12 24.97 -4.26
C GLU A 186 -0.59 26.24 -4.97
N GLY A 187 -1.67 26.17 -5.78
CA GLY A 187 -2.27 27.31 -6.46
C GLY A 187 -1.60 27.67 -7.78
N ALA A 188 -0.81 26.80 -8.38
CA ALA A 188 -0.23 27.02 -9.69
C ALA A 188 -1.31 27.10 -10.78
N ASN A 189 -1.09 27.98 -11.78
CA ASN A 189 -1.97 28.06 -12.93
C ASN A 189 -1.74 26.90 -13.90
N GLU A 190 -2.72 26.60 -14.74
CA GLU A 190 -2.71 25.48 -15.68
C GLU A 190 -1.47 25.48 -16.60
N ALA A 191 -1.07 26.64 -17.12
CA ALA A 191 0.09 26.73 -18.01
C ALA A 191 1.40 26.30 -17.31
N THR A 192 1.54 26.64 -16.03
CA THR A 192 2.69 26.25 -15.19
C THR A 192 2.66 24.76 -14.90
N VAL A 193 1.49 24.21 -14.59
CA VAL A 193 1.29 22.77 -14.37
C VAL A 193 1.66 21.96 -15.62
N GLU A 194 1.13 22.37 -16.77
CA GLU A 194 1.43 21.69 -18.05
C GLU A 194 2.91 21.79 -18.43
N ALA A 195 3.55 22.93 -18.17
CA ALA A 195 5.01 23.06 -18.40
C ALA A 195 5.79 22.08 -17.54
N LYS A 196 5.42 21.91 -16.26
CA LYS A 196 6.10 20.96 -15.35
C LYS A 196 5.86 19.51 -15.74
N VAL A 197 4.64 19.15 -16.14
CA VAL A 197 4.32 17.80 -16.63
C VAL A 197 5.13 17.48 -17.90
N ARG A 198 5.23 18.43 -18.84
CA ARG A 198 6.13 18.24 -20.01
C ARG A 198 7.59 18.11 -19.60
N GLN A 199 8.04 18.85 -18.57
CA GLN A 199 9.40 18.71 -18.05
C GLN A 199 9.61 17.32 -17.43
N ASN A 200 8.65 16.75 -16.72
CA ASN A 200 8.75 15.38 -16.19
C ASN A 200 9.03 14.34 -17.28
N GLU A 201 8.44 14.48 -18.48
CA GLU A 201 8.71 13.56 -19.59
C GLU A 201 10.18 13.61 -20.02
N ILE A 202 10.81 14.80 -19.95
CA ILE A 202 12.25 14.96 -20.18
C ILE A 202 13.05 14.39 -19.00
N ASP A 203 12.60 14.69 -17.76
CA ASP A 203 13.23 14.26 -16.53
C ASP A 203 13.27 12.72 -16.42
N PHE A 204 12.26 12.02 -16.93
CA PHE A 204 12.23 10.55 -16.95
C PHE A 204 13.41 9.95 -17.74
N ASN A 205 13.97 10.67 -18.70
CA ASN A 205 15.14 10.18 -19.46
C ASN A 205 16.40 10.10 -18.60
N ILE A 206 16.50 10.85 -17.50
CA ILE A 206 17.64 10.76 -16.59
C ILE A 206 17.72 9.42 -15.86
N TYR A 207 16.59 8.69 -15.77
CA TYR A 207 16.52 7.35 -15.18
C TYR A 207 16.76 6.23 -16.19
N ASN A 208 17.04 6.56 -17.45
CA ASN A 208 17.37 5.56 -18.46
C ASN A 208 18.74 4.91 -18.16
N ASN A 209 18.97 3.73 -18.76
CA ASN A 209 19.93 2.73 -18.31
C ASN A 209 21.41 3.17 -18.21
N GLU A 210 21.83 4.24 -18.85
CA GLU A 210 23.23 4.66 -18.91
C GLU A 210 23.60 5.74 -17.88
N ASN A 211 22.63 6.46 -17.33
CA ASN A 211 22.90 7.57 -16.44
C ASN A 211 23.25 7.10 -15.02
N THR A 212 24.27 7.74 -14.45
CA THR A 212 24.72 7.54 -13.08
C THR A 212 24.01 8.48 -12.10
N TYR A 213 24.12 8.20 -10.81
CA TYR A 213 23.65 9.12 -9.78
C TYR A 213 24.34 10.50 -9.83
N LEU A 214 25.61 10.55 -10.20
CA LEU A 214 26.34 11.83 -10.34
C LEU A 214 25.75 12.69 -11.47
N GLU A 215 25.39 12.08 -12.58
CA GLU A 215 24.72 12.77 -13.70
C GLU A 215 23.31 13.25 -13.29
N TYR A 216 22.56 12.45 -12.54
CA TYR A 216 21.31 12.90 -11.95
C TYR A 216 21.49 14.12 -11.05
N VAL A 217 22.48 14.11 -10.15
CA VAL A 217 22.76 15.25 -9.27
C VAL A 217 23.20 16.50 -10.07
N ALA A 218 24.03 16.31 -11.10
CA ALA A 218 24.44 17.40 -11.98
C ALA A 218 23.24 18.00 -12.73
N TYR A 219 22.37 17.14 -13.28
CA TYR A 219 21.15 17.56 -13.94
C TYR A 219 20.21 18.34 -13.01
N GLN A 220 19.96 17.83 -11.80
CA GLN A 220 19.09 18.51 -10.83
C GLN A 220 19.67 19.87 -10.40
N LYS A 221 20.97 19.98 -10.18
CA LYS A 221 21.65 21.25 -9.90
C LYS A 221 21.46 22.27 -11.02
N GLU A 222 21.49 21.83 -12.26
CA GLU A 222 21.24 22.71 -13.43
C GLU A 222 19.79 23.22 -13.44
N GLN A 223 18.81 22.34 -13.14
CA GLN A 223 17.39 22.75 -13.05
C GLN A 223 17.15 23.75 -11.91
N CYS A 224 17.90 23.64 -10.82
CA CYS A 224 17.80 24.49 -9.65
C CYS A 224 18.58 25.81 -9.72
N LYS A 225 19.30 26.10 -10.79
CA LYS A 225 20.18 27.27 -10.86
C LYS A 225 19.54 28.62 -10.52
N ASN A 226 18.23 28.74 -10.73
CA ASN A 226 17.47 29.94 -10.46
C ASN A 226 16.70 29.88 -9.12
N GLU A 227 16.87 28.81 -8.37
CA GLU A 227 16.26 28.64 -7.06
C GLU A 227 17.32 28.79 -5.96
N LYS A 228 16.91 29.10 -4.73
CA LYS A 228 17.82 29.06 -3.59
C LYS A 228 18.23 27.62 -3.35
N GLU A 229 19.49 27.38 -3.07
CA GLU A 229 20.09 26.03 -2.87
C GLU A 229 19.35 25.20 -1.83
N GLU A 230 18.76 25.86 -0.83
CA GLU A 230 17.91 25.26 0.22
C GLU A 230 16.57 24.68 -0.28
N ASN A 231 16.15 25.05 -1.50
CA ASN A 231 14.91 24.55 -2.13
C ASN A 231 15.16 23.41 -3.12
N CYS A 232 16.43 23.02 -3.31
CA CYS A 232 16.81 21.94 -4.22
C CYS A 232 16.85 20.61 -3.45
N ASP A 233 15.79 19.84 -3.55
CA ASP A 233 15.70 18.52 -2.92
C ASP A 233 16.20 17.43 -3.87
N PHE A 234 17.29 16.77 -3.50
CA PHE A 234 17.88 15.65 -4.24
C PHE A 234 17.51 14.34 -3.55
N MET A 235 16.99 13.39 -4.30
CA MET A 235 16.81 12.05 -3.72
C MET A 235 18.18 11.43 -3.42
N SER A 236 18.21 10.52 -2.44
CA SER A 236 19.42 9.75 -2.15
C SER A 236 19.80 8.84 -3.32
N GLU A 237 21.06 8.42 -3.39
CA GLU A 237 21.54 7.49 -4.40
C GLU A 237 20.73 6.18 -4.40
N GLU A 238 20.41 5.67 -3.22
CA GLU A 238 19.59 4.45 -3.07
C GLU A 238 18.18 4.64 -3.66
N ARG A 239 17.57 5.80 -3.40
CA ARG A 239 16.25 6.12 -3.98
C ARG A 239 16.31 6.32 -5.48
N PHE A 240 17.37 6.96 -5.99
CA PHE A 240 17.61 7.08 -7.43
C PHE A 240 17.73 5.70 -8.10
N CYS A 241 18.54 4.80 -7.54
CA CYS A 241 18.67 3.43 -8.03
C CYS A 241 17.33 2.67 -8.02
N PHE A 242 16.52 2.85 -6.97
CA PHE A 242 15.18 2.28 -6.89
C PHE A 242 14.26 2.82 -7.98
N VAL A 243 14.21 4.15 -8.18
CA VAL A 243 13.40 4.78 -9.23
C VAL A 243 13.87 4.30 -10.60
N LYS A 244 15.17 4.34 -10.88
CA LYS A 244 15.75 3.89 -12.14
C LYS A 244 15.36 2.44 -12.47
N LYS A 245 15.38 1.55 -11.49
CA LYS A 245 15.00 0.14 -11.64
C LYS A 245 13.51 -0.03 -11.96
N ASN A 246 12.65 0.86 -11.46
CA ASN A 246 11.21 0.68 -11.45
C ASN A 246 10.42 1.69 -12.32
N ILE A 247 11.07 2.71 -12.90
CA ILE A 247 10.41 3.81 -13.64
C ILE A 247 9.59 3.32 -14.84
N SER A 248 9.91 2.15 -15.39
CA SER A 248 9.18 1.50 -16.46
C SER A 248 8.05 0.60 -16.00
N SER A 249 7.73 0.56 -14.70
CA SER A 249 6.66 -0.29 -14.19
C SER A 249 5.32 0.09 -14.79
N ASP A 250 4.67 -0.89 -15.41
CA ASP A 250 3.34 -0.83 -16.00
C ASP A 250 2.61 -2.14 -15.69
N ALA A 251 1.44 -2.05 -15.09
CA ALA A 251 0.65 -3.21 -14.71
C ALA A 251 -0.26 -3.73 -15.83
N GLU A 252 -0.39 -3.04 -16.96
CA GLU A 252 -1.41 -3.35 -17.97
C GLU A 252 -1.25 -4.77 -18.55
N GLU A 253 -0.02 -5.20 -18.81
CA GLU A 253 0.22 -6.56 -19.34
C GLU A 253 -0.03 -7.64 -18.27
N ASP A 254 0.42 -7.41 -17.04
CA ASP A 254 0.21 -8.36 -15.96
C ASP A 254 -1.29 -8.47 -15.58
N LEU A 255 -2.05 -7.37 -15.65
CA LEU A 255 -3.51 -7.37 -15.42
C LEU A 255 -4.27 -8.27 -16.38
N LYS A 256 -3.80 -8.42 -17.63
CA LYS A 256 -4.40 -9.33 -18.63
C LYS A 256 -4.28 -10.80 -18.22
N ASN A 257 -3.32 -11.13 -17.36
CA ASN A 257 -3.03 -12.49 -16.93
C ASN A 257 -3.80 -12.91 -15.67
N ILE A 258 -4.48 -11.98 -14.98
CA ILE A 258 -5.26 -12.30 -13.79
C ILE A 258 -6.41 -13.25 -14.17
N ARG A 259 -6.50 -14.38 -13.47
CA ARG A 259 -7.55 -15.41 -13.64
C ARG A 259 -8.43 -15.55 -12.41
N CYS A 260 -7.92 -15.19 -11.24
CA CYS A 260 -8.67 -15.21 -9.99
C CYS A 260 -9.62 -14.01 -9.87
N PRO A 261 -10.62 -14.06 -8.99
CA PRO A 261 -11.48 -12.92 -8.66
C PRO A 261 -10.65 -11.71 -8.20
N ILE A 262 -10.99 -10.51 -8.71
CA ILE A 262 -10.33 -9.28 -8.33
C ILE A 262 -11.33 -8.19 -7.94
N PHE A 263 -11.02 -7.47 -6.86
CA PHE A 263 -11.75 -6.30 -6.40
C PHE A 263 -10.86 -5.05 -6.43
N GLY A 264 -11.09 -4.18 -7.40
CA GLY A 264 -10.45 -2.86 -7.49
C GLY A 264 -11.24 -1.82 -6.71
N VAL A 265 -10.63 -1.17 -5.73
CA VAL A 265 -11.25 -0.17 -4.88
C VAL A 265 -10.50 1.13 -4.89
N PHE A 266 -11.21 2.24 -5.09
CA PHE A 266 -10.63 3.55 -5.37
C PHE A 266 -11.30 4.64 -4.54
N GLY A 267 -10.51 5.61 -4.07
CA GLY A 267 -11.02 6.82 -3.43
C GLY A 267 -11.24 7.94 -4.46
N ALA A 268 -12.44 8.54 -4.48
CA ALA A 268 -12.75 9.62 -5.43
C ALA A 268 -12.00 10.93 -5.16
N GLU A 269 -11.40 11.07 -3.99
CA GLU A 269 -10.56 12.21 -3.60
C GLU A 269 -9.11 11.76 -3.35
N ASP A 270 -8.63 10.80 -4.16
CA ASP A 270 -7.25 10.34 -4.17
C ASP A 270 -6.34 11.44 -4.73
N LEU A 271 -5.35 11.87 -3.95
CA LEU A 271 -4.37 12.89 -4.34
C LEU A 271 -3.06 12.29 -4.88
N ASN A 272 -2.88 10.97 -4.82
CA ASN A 272 -1.64 10.30 -5.17
C ASN A 272 -1.73 9.52 -6.49
N VAL A 273 -2.87 8.86 -6.73
CA VAL A 273 -3.10 8.02 -7.92
C VAL A 273 -4.37 8.47 -8.61
N ASP A 274 -4.32 8.59 -9.93
CA ASP A 274 -5.53 8.89 -10.72
C ASP A 274 -6.48 7.70 -10.67
N PHE A 275 -7.49 7.82 -9.81
CA PHE A 275 -8.49 6.78 -9.63
C PHE A 275 -9.33 6.54 -10.89
N LYS A 276 -9.52 7.59 -11.73
CA LYS A 276 -10.29 7.48 -12.98
C LYS A 276 -9.51 6.67 -14.00
N GLU A 277 -8.23 6.99 -14.18
CA GLU A 277 -7.34 6.24 -15.06
C GLU A 277 -7.27 4.77 -14.62
N SER A 278 -7.03 4.55 -13.31
CA SER A 278 -6.94 3.19 -12.78
C SER A 278 -8.23 2.41 -13.00
N TYR A 279 -9.39 2.97 -12.64
CA TYR A 279 -10.70 2.34 -12.85
C TYR A 279 -10.93 1.98 -14.32
N GLN A 280 -10.75 2.94 -15.23
CA GLN A 280 -10.95 2.76 -16.66
C GLN A 280 -10.00 1.73 -17.25
N THR A 281 -8.75 1.68 -16.78
CA THR A 281 -7.77 0.68 -17.23
C THR A 281 -8.17 -0.73 -16.81
N TYR A 282 -8.56 -0.93 -15.55
CA TYR A 282 -9.09 -2.21 -15.07
C TYR A 282 -10.32 -2.64 -15.88
N GLU A 283 -11.31 -1.75 -16.02
CA GLU A 283 -12.54 -2.04 -16.74
C GLU A 283 -12.26 -2.42 -18.21
N ARG A 284 -11.46 -1.62 -18.90
CA ARG A 284 -11.06 -1.87 -20.30
C ARG A 284 -10.37 -3.22 -20.48
N ILE A 285 -9.41 -3.54 -19.61
CA ILE A 285 -8.64 -4.80 -19.72
C ILE A 285 -9.55 -6.00 -19.47
N PHE A 286 -10.35 -5.98 -18.43
CA PHE A 286 -11.19 -7.12 -18.08
C PHE A 286 -12.34 -7.33 -19.07
N LEU A 287 -12.94 -6.27 -19.58
CA LEU A 287 -13.95 -6.37 -20.66
C LEU A 287 -13.35 -6.97 -21.93
N ASN A 288 -12.16 -6.50 -22.35
CA ASN A 288 -11.50 -7.02 -23.56
C ASN A 288 -11.07 -8.49 -23.42
N ASN A 289 -10.75 -8.94 -22.22
CA ASN A 289 -10.38 -10.32 -21.93
C ASN A 289 -11.59 -11.23 -21.65
N ASN A 290 -12.82 -10.73 -21.75
CA ASN A 290 -14.04 -11.43 -21.32
C ASN A 290 -13.94 -11.98 -19.88
N THR A 291 -13.24 -11.26 -19.01
CA THR A 291 -13.10 -11.62 -17.60
C THR A 291 -14.37 -11.23 -16.86
N ASN A 292 -15.06 -12.18 -16.27
CA ASN A 292 -16.31 -11.95 -15.52
C ASN A 292 -16.11 -11.87 -14.00
N ASN A 293 -14.91 -12.19 -13.51
CA ASN A 293 -14.61 -12.32 -12.08
C ASN A 293 -13.98 -11.03 -11.54
N TYR A 294 -14.48 -9.86 -11.92
CA TYR A 294 -13.98 -8.59 -11.37
C TYR A 294 -15.10 -7.75 -10.78
N GLN A 295 -14.74 -6.98 -9.77
CA GLN A 295 -15.56 -5.94 -9.18
C GLN A 295 -14.75 -4.66 -9.09
N LEU A 296 -15.33 -3.51 -9.45
CA LEU A 296 -14.69 -2.21 -9.33
C LEU A 296 -15.61 -1.28 -8.55
N LYS A 297 -15.07 -0.58 -7.54
CA LYS A 297 -15.85 0.35 -6.72
C LYS A 297 -15.09 1.62 -6.42
N ILE A 298 -15.74 2.76 -6.67
CA ILE A 298 -15.26 4.10 -6.31
C ILE A 298 -16.00 4.56 -5.06
N TYR A 299 -15.27 4.88 -4.00
CA TYR A 299 -15.82 5.43 -2.76
C TYR A 299 -15.80 6.96 -2.79
N LYS A 300 -16.98 7.55 -2.83
CA LYS A 300 -17.13 9.02 -2.71
C LYS A 300 -16.61 9.48 -1.36
N LYS A 301 -15.94 10.65 -1.31
CA LYS A 301 -15.36 11.23 -0.08
C LYS A 301 -14.31 10.31 0.60
N ALA A 302 -13.59 9.54 -0.19
CA ALA A 302 -12.49 8.70 0.24
C ALA A 302 -11.17 9.17 -0.37
N THR A 303 -10.11 9.12 0.43
CA THR A 303 -8.73 9.45 0.04
C THR A 303 -8.05 8.25 -0.63
N HIS A 304 -6.77 8.41 -0.98
CA HIS A 304 -5.86 7.34 -1.43
C HIS A 304 -5.91 6.08 -0.55
N SER A 305 -5.92 6.25 0.77
CA SER A 305 -6.01 5.14 1.72
C SER A 305 -7.45 4.76 2.08
N LEU A 306 -8.45 5.11 1.27
CA LEU A 306 -9.88 4.89 1.51
C LEU A 306 -10.39 5.45 2.87
N LEU A 307 -9.66 6.39 3.44
CA LEU A 307 -10.08 7.12 4.64
C LEU A 307 -11.01 8.27 4.28
N LYS A 308 -11.82 8.73 5.23
CA LYS A 308 -12.72 9.88 5.05
C LYS A 308 -11.93 11.14 4.70
N SER A 309 -12.10 11.66 3.50
CA SER A 309 -11.37 12.81 2.97
C SER A 309 -11.50 14.06 3.85
N LYS A 310 -12.66 14.29 4.44
CA LYS A 310 -12.89 15.41 5.39
C LYS A 310 -11.83 15.52 6.49
N HIS A 311 -11.20 14.40 6.88
CA HIS A 311 -10.27 14.34 8.00
C HIS A 311 -8.85 13.91 7.63
N PHE A 312 -8.70 13.26 6.48
CA PHE A 312 -7.48 12.52 6.11
C PHE A 312 -6.95 12.85 4.71
N ASN A 313 -7.47 13.88 4.04
CA ASN A 313 -6.99 14.25 2.71
C ASN A 313 -5.73 15.12 2.82
N ALA A 314 -4.57 14.49 2.71
CA ALA A 314 -3.26 15.12 2.74
C ALA A 314 -2.27 14.32 1.89
N LEU A 315 -1.47 15.02 1.08
CA LEU A 315 -0.39 14.41 0.31
C LEU A 315 0.74 13.88 1.21
N ASN A 316 1.10 14.68 2.22
CA ASN A 316 2.18 14.36 3.15
C ASN A 316 1.59 14.21 4.56
N PRO A 317 1.16 13.00 4.96
CA PRO A 317 0.60 12.75 6.27
C PRO A 317 1.68 12.92 7.36
N GLY A 318 1.47 13.88 8.27
CA GLY A 318 2.34 14.09 9.43
C GLY A 318 1.79 13.42 10.70
N ILE A 319 2.45 13.68 11.82
CA ILE A 319 2.09 13.08 13.13
C ILE A 319 0.61 13.28 13.51
N ARG A 320 0.01 14.44 13.15
CA ARG A 320 -1.41 14.71 13.41
C ARG A 320 -2.34 13.76 12.67
N PHE A 321 -1.94 13.31 11.49
CA PHE A 321 -2.68 12.32 10.72
C PHE A 321 -2.65 10.96 11.44
N LEU A 322 -1.47 10.53 11.90
CA LEU A 322 -1.32 9.26 12.62
C LEU A 322 -2.10 9.26 13.94
N VAL A 323 -2.05 10.34 14.71
CA VAL A 323 -2.85 10.49 15.94
C VAL A 323 -4.35 10.41 15.63
N LYS A 324 -4.83 11.07 14.56
CA LYS A 324 -6.22 10.95 14.14
C LYS A 324 -6.58 9.53 13.72
N LEU A 325 -5.70 8.87 12.96
CA LEU A 325 -5.91 7.50 12.51
C LEU A 325 -6.10 6.56 13.69
N GLU A 326 -5.23 6.66 14.69
CA GLU A 326 -5.32 5.92 15.95
C GLU A 326 -6.63 6.20 16.68
N LEU A 327 -6.98 7.48 16.87
CA LEU A 327 -8.20 7.89 17.59
C LEU A 327 -9.50 7.48 16.89
N PHE A 328 -9.53 7.49 15.57
CA PHE A 328 -10.72 7.15 14.81
C PHE A 328 -10.84 5.64 14.56
N GLY A 329 -9.71 4.91 14.48
CA GLY A 329 -9.67 3.49 14.18
C GLY A 329 -10.52 3.15 12.96
N LYS A 330 -11.44 2.18 13.08
CA LYS A 330 -12.37 1.82 12.00
C LYS A 330 -13.21 2.97 11.47
N ARG A 331 -13.50 3.98 12.30
CA ARG A 331 -14.28 5.16 11.90
C ARG A 331 -13.50 6.08 10.97
N ALA A 332 -12.19 5.91 10.83
CA ALA A 332 -11.36 6.64 9.88
C ALA A 332 -11.74 6.30 8.44
N PHE A 333 -12.08 5.05 8.16
CA PHE A 333 -12.42 4.57 6.83
C PHE A 333 -13.72 5.19 6.29
N ALA A 334 -13.78 5.38 4.99
CA ALA A 334 -15.00 5.76 4.30
C ALA A 334 -16.09 4.67 4.52
N LYS A 335 -17.33 5.10 4.38
CA LYS A 335 -18.48 4.22 4.63
C LYS A 335 -18.39 2.98 3.72
N GLU A 336 -18.70 1.82 4.27
CA GLU A 336 -18.76 0.52 3.59
C GLU A 336 -17.41 -0.13 3.27
N VAL A 337 -16.29 0.60 3.16
CA VAL A 337 -14.98 0.05 2.74
C VAL A 337 -14.62 -1.26 3.45
N LEU A 338 -14.59 -1.25 4.79
CA LEU A 338 -14.17 -2.42 5.56
C LEU A 338 -15.14 -3.61 5.41
N ASN A 339 -16.44 -3.31 5.32
CA ASN A 339 -17.45 -4.34 5.09
C ASN A 339 -17.32 -4.95 3.69
N ASP A 340 -17.16 -4.13 2.67
CA ASP A 340 -17.04 -4.60 1.28
C ASP A 340 -15.80 -5.48 1.08
N ILE A 341 -14.65 -5.06 1.66
CA ILE A 341 -13.43 -5.87 1.66
C ILE A 341 -13.70 -7.25 2.29
N SER A 342 -14.25 -7.28 3.50
CA SER A 342 -14.52 -8.55 4.20
C SER A 342 -15.58 -9.39 3.51
N GLN A 343 -16.58 -8.79 2.90
CA GLN A 343 -17.61 -9.47 2.13
C GLN A 343 -17.04 -10.10 0.86
N PHE A 344 -16.17 -9.36 0.12
CA PHE A 344 -15.51 -9.90 -1.06
C PHE A 344 -14.66 -11.12 -0.72
N VAL A 345 -13.89 -11.08 0.38
CA VAL A 345 -13.12 -12.24 0.85
C VAL A 345 -14.04 -13.43 1.08
N ASN A 346 -15.12 -13.27 1.87
CA ASN A 346 -16.04 -14.38 2.17
C ASN A 346 -16.75 -14.96 0.93
N GLN A 347 -16.99 -14.14 -0.10
CA GLN A 347 -17.62 -14.60 -1.35
C GLN A 347 -16.66 -15.39 -2.23
N ASN A 348 -15.36 -15.18 -2.11
CA ASN A 348 -14.32 -15.75 -2.98
C ASN A 348 -13.35 -16.69 -2.23
N SER A 349 -13.63 -16.98 -0.96
CA SER A 349 -12.97 -18.04 -0.20
C SER A 349 -13.69 -19.37 -0.41
N LYS A 350 -12.93 -20.43 -0.62
CA LYS A 350 -13.46 -21.80 -0.79
C LYS A 350 -13.70 -22.46 0.55
#